data_a2e3568e4727198608021a0421705672
#
_entry.id   a2e3568e4727198608021a0421705672
#
_cell.length_a   1.000
_cell.length_b   1.000
_cell.length_c   1.000
_cell.angle_alpha   90.00
_cell.angle_beta   90.00
_cell.angle_gamma   90.00
#
_symmetry.space_group_name_H-M   'P 1'
#
loop_
_entity.id
_entity.type
_entity.pdbx_description
1 polymer ?
#
loop_
_entity_poly.entity_id
_entity_poly.type
_entity_poly.pdbx_seq_one_letter_code
_entity_poly.pdbx_strand_id
1 'polypeptide(L)'
;KQNLSMSKNKDLIKIKKPKNINTIFGLPAKSYTDQEFWEKECNTALSDGWLFVGFVHEFKKAGDVLPIFIAGKPILLIKNNNNKITAFHNVCSHRCLKLVDEKKNVGKVIRCPYHSWSYDLEGNLKAAPHIGGSNKHKPKGFNFLDHGLKGINIHIWHDWIFINLNGKAKKFAEYAKPLIKKFKDIDLKKLKYVATLD
;
A
#
# COMPACT_ATOMS: atom_id res chain seq x y z
N LYS A 1 -2.45 3.03 -36.06
CA LYS A 1 -2.32 1.71 -35.40
C LYS A 1 -0.85 1.35 -35.46
N GLN A 2 -0.09 1.69 -34.41
CA GLN A 2 1.28 1.22 -34.23
C GLN A 2 1.23 0.09 -33.19
N ASN A 3 1.54 -1.12 -33.63
CA ASN A 3 1.73 -2.27 -32.76
C ASN A 3 3.04 -2.09 -32.00
N LEU A 4 2.96 -1.78 -30.72
CA LEU A 4 4.10 -1.91 -29.80
C LEU A 4 4.23 -3.40 -29.45
N SER A 5 5.17 -4.09 -30.11
CA SER A 5 5.60 -5.43 -29.74
C SER A 5 6.28 -5.36 -28.37
N MET A 6 5.65 -5.94 -27.34
CA MET A 6 6.30 -6.15 -26.06
C MET A 6 7.43 -7.16 -26.25
N SER A 7 8.66 -6.68 -26.28
CA SER A 7 9.86 -7.46 -26.16
C SER A 7 9.85 -8.22 -24.83
N LYS A 8 9.75 -9.54 -24.88
CA LYS A 8 9.91 -10.43 -23.74
C LYS A 8 11.39 -10.52 -23.39
N ASN A 9 11.97 -9.49 -22.77
CA ASN A 9 13.30 -9.60 -22.19
C ASN A 9 13.20 -10.40 -20.89
N LYS A 10 13.44 -11.71 -21.02
CA LYS A 10 13.68 -12.65 -19.92
C LYS A 10 15.14 -12.56 -19.43
N ASP A 11 15.63 -11.39 -19.11
CA ASP A 11 16.91 -11.28 -18.43
C ASP A 11 16.71 -11.41 -16.91
N LEU A 12 16.29 -12.60 -16.50
CA LEU A 12 16.48 -13.05 -15.14
C LEU A 12 18.00 -13.10 -14.89
N ILE A 13 18.46 -12.36 -13.88
CA ILE A 13 19.85 -12.46 -13.42
C ILE A 13 20.11 -13.91 -13.05
N LYS A 14 20.76 -14.66 -13.93
CA LYS A 14 21.16 -16.05 -13.65
C LYS A 14 22.34 -16.01 -12.69
N ILE A 15 22.07 -16.21 -11.41
CA ILE A 15 23.13 -16.43 -10.41
C ILE A 15 23.76 -17.79 -10.74
N LYS A 16 24.95 -17.78 -11.31
CA LYS A 16 25.73 -19.00 -11.53
C LYS A 16 26.21 -19.51 -10.17
N LYS A 17 25.70 -20.64 -9.70
CA LYS A 17 26.26 -21.32 -8.53
C LYS A 17 27.66 -21.83 -8.87
N PRO A 18 28.68 -21.50 -8.08
CA PRO A 18 29.99 -22.09 -8.26
C PRO A 18 29.92 -23.59 -7.97
N LYS A 19 30.59 -24.41 -8.79
CA LYS A 19 30.47 -25.87 -8.77
C LYS A 19 30.95 -26.57 -7.52
N ASN A 20 31.74 -25.92 -6.65
CA ASN A 20 32.42 -26.58 -5.51
C ASN A 20 32.58 -25.71 -4.24
N ILE A 21 31.70 -24.77 -3.97
CA ILE A 21 31.81 -23.95 -2.75
C ILE A 21 30.43 -23.85 -2.09
N ASN A 22 30.33 -24.15 -0.79
CA ASN A 22 29.14 -23.96 0.04
C ASN A 22 28.81 -22.47 0.28
N THR A 23 29.35 -21.57 -0.53
CA THR A 23 29.15 -20.13 -0.42
C THR A 23 28.07 -19.69 -1.41
N ILE A 24 27.05 -19.01 -0.92
CA ILE A 24 26.04 -18.34 -1.74
C ILE A 24 26.51 -16.91 -1.92
N PHE A 25 26.76 -16.49 -3.17
CA PHE A 25 27.06 -15.09 -3.47
C PHE A 25 25.82 -14.22 -3.22
N GLY A 26 26.03 -13.02 -2.70
CA GLY A 26 25.01 -11.99 -2.62
C GLY A 26 24.54 -11.53 -4.01
N LEU A 27 23.58 -10.61 -4.03
CA LEU A 27 23.13 -9.98 -5.27
C LEU A 27 24.28 -9.14 -5.88
N PRO A 28 24.33 -8.99 -7.22
CA PRO A 28 25.25 -8.09 -7.86
C PRO A 28 25.10 -6.65 -7.35
N ALA A 29 26.19 -5.88 -7.28
CA ALA A 29 26.18 -4.49 -6.83
C ALA A 29 25.11 -3.63 -7.56
N LYS A 30 24.91 -3.88 -8.86
CA LYS A 30 23.87 -3.25 -9.67
C LYS A 30 22.47 -3.37 -9.07
N SER A 31 22.16 -4.45 -8.35
CA SER A 31 20.86 -4.64 -7.69
C SER A 31 20.61 -3.65 -6.55
N TYR A 32 21.63 -2.95 -6.07
CA TYR A 32 21.52 -1.97 -4.97
C TYR A 32 21.65 -0.52 -5.42
N THR A 33 22.15 -0.27 -6.63
CA THR A 33 22.52 1.07 -7.08
C THR A 33 21.86 1.51 -8.38
N ASP A 34 21.23 0.59 -9.12
CA ASP A 34 20.67 0.86 -10.43
C ASP A 34 19.19 1.26 -10.33
N GLN A 35 18.86 2.44 -10.84
CA GLN A 35 17.50 2.99 -10.79
C GLN A 35 16.48 2.15 -11.60
N GLU A 36 16.87 1.66 -12.76
CA GLU A 36 16.00 0.83 -13.60
C GLU A 36 15.71 -0.51 -12.93
N PHE A 37 16.69 -1.07 -12.22
CA PHE A 37 16.52 -2.28 -11.42
C PHE A 37 15.52 -2.04 -10.29
N TRP A 38 15.62 -0.93 -9.56
CA TRP A 38 14.69 -0.52 -8.51
C TRP A 38 13.26 -0.35 -9.05
N GLU A 39 13.08 0.33 -10.17
CA GLU A 39 11.77 0.50 -10.79
C GLU A 39 11.15 -0.84 -11.20
N LYS A 40 11.98 -1.76 -11.69
CA LYS A 40 11.56 -3.13 -12.00
C LYS A 40 11.11 -3.89 -10.76
N GLU A 41 11.86 -3.82 -9.65
CA GLU A 41 11.47 -4.43 -8.38
C GLU A 41 10.14 -3.85 -7.86
N CYS A 42 9.96 -2.54 -7.89
CA CYS A 42 8.73 -1.88 -7.49
C CYS A 42 7.51 -2.36 -8.28
N ASN A 43 7.68 -2.60 -9.58
CA ASN A 43 6.60 -2.98 -10.48
C ASN A 43 6.38 -4.51 -10.59
N THR A 44 7.27 -5.31 -10.02
CA THR A 44 7.19 -6.78 -10.04
C THR A 44 7.18 -7.35 -8.62
N ALA A 45 8.34 -7.68 -8.06
CA ALA A 45 8.47 -8.41 -6.79
C ALA A 45 7.72 -7.72 -5.64
N LEU A 46 7.86 -6.39 -5.51
CA LEU A 46 7.20 -5.62 -4.46
C LEU A 46 5.69 -5.41 -4.72
N SER A 47 5.26 -5.37 -5.98
CA SER A 47 3.84 -5.21 -6.30
C SER A 47 3.09 -6.54 -6.30
N ASP A 48 3.74 -7.65 -6.69
CA ASP A 48 3.12 -8.96 -6.83
C ASP A 48 2.95 -9.71 -5.50
N GLY A 49 3.78 -9.37 -4.49
CA GLY A 49 3.79 -10.01 -3.18
C GLY A 49 2.95 -9.28 -2.13
N TRP A 50 2.99 -9.80 -0.91
CA TRP A 50 2.46 -9.14 0.28
C TRP A 50 3.59 -8.41 1.00
N LEU A 51 3.44 -7.11 1.18
CA LEU A 51 4.40 -6.25 1.85
C LEU A 51 3.94 -5.97 3.27
N PHE A 52 4.82 -6.17 4.24
CA PHE A 52 4.60 -5.71 5.61
C PHE A 52 4.70 -4.19 5.66
N VAL A 53 3.75 -3.52 6.33
CA VAL A 53 3.62 -2.06 6.30
C VAL A 53 3.35 -1.41 7.65
N GLY A 54 3.27 -2.16 8.74
CA GLY A 54 3.05 -1.61 10.07
C GLY A 54 2.27 -2.54 10.98
N PHE A 55 1.86 -2.01 12.13
CA PHE A 55 1.20 -2.77 13.18
C PHE A 55 -0.21 -2.24 13.47
N VAL A 56 -1.12 -3.15 13.84
CA VAL A 56 -2.50 -2.79 14.21
C VAL A 56 -2.54 -1.94 15.47
N HIS A 57 -1.64 -2.20 16.44
CA HIS A 57 -1.59 -1.46 17.72
C HIS A 57 -1.24 0.03 17.55
N GLU A 58 -0.72 0.44 16.39
CA GLU A 58 -0.44 1.85 16.08
C GLU A 58 -1.72 2.68 15.88
N PHE A 59 -2.86 2.01 15.66
CA PHE A 59 -4.16 2.63 15.42
C PHE A 59 -5.05 2.46 16.67
N LYS A 60 -5.23 3.52 17.46
CA LYS A 60 -5.97 3.48 18.71
C LYS A 60 -7.48 3.62 18.51
N LYS A 61 -7.91 4.53 17.63
CA LYS A 61 -9.33 4.86 17.42
C LYS A 61 -9.65 5.11 15.94
N ALA A 62 -10.93 5.08 15.61
CA ALA A 62 -11.40 5.45 14.27
C ALA A 62 -10.89 6.85 13.88
N GLY A 63 -10.52 7.00 12.62
CA GLY A 63 -9.90 8.21 12.10
C GLY A 63 -8.37 8.26 12.23
N ASP A 64 -7.74 7.33 12.95
CA ASP A 64 -6.28 7.24 12.94
C ASP A 64 -5.81 6.83 11.53
N VAL A 65 -4.85 7.59 11.02
CA VAL A 65 -4.26 7.38 9.71
C VAL A 65 -2.73 7.33 9.79
N LEU A 66 -2.15 6.46 8.98
CA LEU A 66 -0.71 6.30 8.82
C LEU A 66 -0.36 6.37 7.34
N PRO A 67 0.23 7.48 6.87
CA PRO A 67 0.80 7.56 5.53
C PRO A 67 2.13 6.83 5.50
N ILE A 68 2.35 6.05 4.45
CA ILE A 68 3.62 5.38 4.18
C ILE A 68 4.01 5.59 2.72
N PHE A 69 5.29 5.44 2.43
CA PHE A 69 5.79 5.43 1.06
C PHE A 69 6.52 4.10 0.83
N ILE A 70 5.99 3.27 -0.08
CA ILE A 70 6.52 1.93 -0.32
C ILE A 70 6.42 1.56 -1.80
N ALA A 71 7.47 0.95 -2.33
CA ALA A 71 7.57 0.59 -3.75
C ALA A 71 7.24 1.77 -4.69
N GLY A 72 7.75 2.97 -4.37
CA GLY A 72 7.53 4.18 -5.16
C GLY A 72 6.11 4.76 -5.09
N LYS A 73 5.25 4.29 -4.17
CA LYS A 73 3.84 4.68 -4.10
C LYS A 73 3.47 5.25 -2.73
N PRO A 74 2.77 6.40 -2.66
CA PRO A 74 2.19 6.91 -1.44
C PRO A 74 0.93 6.10 -1.09
N ILE A 75 0.91 5.51 0.10
CA ILE A 75 -0.18 4.69 0.63
C ILE A 75 -0.70 5.31 1.91
N LEU A 76 -1.99 5.16 2.18
CA LEU A 76 -2.64 5.59 3.41
C LEU A 76 -3.34 4.41 4.06
N LEU A 77 -2.91 4.06 5.26
CA LEU A 77 -3.61 3.13 6.12
C LEU A 77 -4.57 3.92 7.01
N ILE A 78 -5.80 3.41 7.18
CA ILE A 78 -6.88 4.11 7.90
C ILE A 78 -7.58 3.12 8.82
N LYS A 79 -7.77 3.50 10.09
CA LYS A 79 -8.71 2.80 10.96
C LYS A 79 -10.12 3.40 10.77
N ASN A 80 -11.03 2.62 10.22
CA ASN A 80 -12.38 3.07 9.92
C ASN A 80 -13.34 2.97 11.12
N ASN A 81 -14.59 3.40 10.93
CA ASN A 81 -15.63 3.39 11.98
C ASN A 81 -16.00 1.99 12.48
N ASN A 82 -15.75 0.95 11.69
CA ASN A 82 -15.98 -0.45 12.05
C ASN A 82 -14.77 -1.08 12.75
N ASN A 83 -13.81 -0.27 13.22
CA ASN A 83 -12.55 -0.70 13.81
C ASN A 83 -11.67 -1.57 12.89
N LYS A 84 -11.91 -1.55 11.59
CA LYS A 84 -11.09 -2.23 10.59
C LYS A 84 -10.03 -1.28 10.04
N ILE A 85 -8.85 -1.83 9.75
CA ILE A 85 -7.82 -1.08 9.01
C ILE A 85 -8.02 -1.37 7.52
N THR A 86 -8.04 -0.30 6.73
CA THR A 86 -8.13 -0.30 5.27
C THR A 86 -6.92 0.40 4.68
N ALA A 87 -6.62 0.13 3.44
CA ALA A 87 -5.49 0.71 2.73
C ALA A 87 -5.94 1.33 1.40
N PHE A 88 -5.45 2.52 1.11
CA PHE A 88 -5.74 3.26 -0.12
C PHE A 88 -4.46 3.88 -0.69
N HIS A 89 -4.46 4.21 -1.98
CA HIS A 89 -3.48 5.14 -2.50
C HIS A 89 -3.70 6.51 -1.84
N ASN A 90 -2.65 7.10 -1.29
CA ASN A 90 -2.69 8.39 -0.59
C ASN A 90 -2.70 9.57 -1.57
N VAL A 91 -3.65 9.54 -2.49
CA VAL A 91 -3.80 10.56 -3.54
C VAL A 91 -5.26 10.92 -3.74
N CYS A 92 -5.51 12.21 -3.93
CA CYS A 92 -6.84 12.74 -4.22
C CYS A 92 -7.27 12.37 -5.65
N SER A 93 -8.50 11.87 -5.80
CA SER A 93 -9.07 11.50 -7.12
C SER A 93 -9.30 12.70 -8.05
N HIS A 94 -9.20 13.94 -7.54
CA HIS A 94 -9.36 15.14 -8.34
C HIS A 94 -8.12 15.43 -9.19
N ARG A 95 -6.97 15.69 -8.55
CA ARG A 95 -5.72 16.09 -9.21
C ARG A 95 -4.49 15.44 -8.57
N CYS A 96 -4.62 14.23 -8.07
CA CYS A 96 -3.55 13.38 -7.57
C CYS A 96 -2.65 14.00 -6.50
N LEU A 97 -3.12 15.07 -5.78
CA LEU A 97 -2.38 15.59 -4.65
C LEU A 97 -2.39 14.58 -3.49
N LYS A 98 -1.27 14.43 -2.80
CA LYS A 98 -1.17 13.63 -1.57
C LYS A 98 -2.10 14.19 -0.49
N LEU A 99 -2.87 13.32 0.16
CA LEU A 99 -3.92 13.71 1.10
C LEU A 99 -3.42 13.93 2.52
N VAL A 100 -2.51 13.07 2.96
CA VAL A 100 -2.00 13.05 4.34
C VAL A 100 -0.50 12.88 4.29
N ASP A 101 0.24 13.74 5.02
CA ASP A 101 1.70 13.73 5.06
C ASP A 101 2.27 13.06 6.30
N GLU A 102 1.54 13.05 7.41
CA GLU A 102 1.99 12.58 8.71
C GLU A 102 0.95 11.73 9.42
N LYS A 103 1.38 10.90 10.34
CA LYS A 103 0.50 10.12 11.23
C LYS A 103 -0.33 11.06 12.09
N LYS A 104 -1.66 10.93 12.04
CA LYS A 104 -2.59 11.73 12.82
C LYS A 104 -3.96 11.09 12.92
N ASN A 105 -4.84 11.71 13.68
CA ASN A 105 -6.28 11.41 13.63
C ASN A 105 -7.00 12.47 12.80
N VAL A 106 -7.69 12.04 11.75
CA VAL A 106 -8.43 12.93 10.82
C VAL A 106 -9.91 13.10 11.23
N GLY A 107 -10.33 12.52 12.35
CA GLY A 107 -11.72 12.48 12.75
C GLY A 107 -12.54 11.59 11.82
N LYS A 108 -13.62 12.12 11.25
CA LYS A 108 -14.55 11.36 10.41
C LYS A 108 -14.31 11.54 8.90
N VAL A 109 -13.43 12.46 8.51
CA VAL A 109 -13.29 12.91 7.11
C VAL A 109 -11.84 13.19 6.76
N ILE A 110 -11.37 12.65 5.65
CA ILE A 110 -10.09 12.98 5.04
C ILE A 110 -10.35 14.09 4.03
N ARG A 111 -9.78 15.28 4.27
CA ARG A 111 -9.96 16.45 3.40
C ARG A 111 -8.69 16.72 2.61
N CYS A 112 -8.85 16.82 1.29
CA CYS A 112 -7.75 17.24 0.41
C CYS A 112 -7.37 18.70 0.69
N PRO A 113 -6.09 19.01 0.95
CA PRO A 113 -5.67 20.38 1.25
C PRO A 113 -5.76 21.32 0.05
N TYR A 114 -5.89 20.79 -1.17
CA TYR A 114 -5.92 21.62 -2.37
C TYR A 114 -7.30 22.21 -2.65
N HIS A 115 -8.32 21.38 -2.94
CA HIS A 115 -9.67 21.85 -3.29
C HIS A 115 -10.75 21.31 -2.35
N SER A 116 -10.38 20.87 -1.14
CA SER A 116 -11.30 20.42 -0.10
C SER A 116 -12.20 19.22 -0.50
N TRP A 117 -11.82 18.46 -1.54
CA TRP A 117 -12.47 17.18 -1.77
C TRP A 117 -12.34 16.32 -0.53
N SER A 118 -13.45 15.75 -0.09
CA SER A 118 -13.52 15.10 1.22
C SER A 118 -14.02 13.68 1.10
N TYR A 119 -13.33 12.77 1.78
CA TYR A 119 -13.59 11.34 1.76
C TYR A 119 -13.93 10.86 3.16
N ASP A 120 -14.86 9.90 3.28
CA ASP A 120 -15.06 9.20 4.54
C ASP A 120 -13.90 8.22 4.84
N LEU A 121 -13.96 7.55 6.00
CA LEU A 121 -12.93 6.60 6.41
C LEU A 121 -12.98 5.27 5.63
N GLU A 122 -14.01 5.06 4.84
CA GLU A 122 -14.18 3.96 3.90
C GLU A 122 -13.66 4.32 2.50
N GLY A 123 -13.15 5.55 2.31
CA GLY A 123 -12.59 6.04 1.06
C GLY A 123 -13.60 6.58 0.06
N ASN A 124 -14.89 6.67 0.41
CA ASN A 124 -15.90 7.20 -0.50
C ASN A 124 -15.83 8.71 -0.55
N LEU A 125 -15.98 9.31 -1.74
CA LEU A 125 -16.09 10.75 -1.90
C LEU A 125 -17.42 11.23 -1.31
N LYS A 126 -17.35 12.21 -0.39
CA LYS A 126 -18.53 12.80 0.30
C LYS A 126 -18.81 14.23 -0.11
N ALA A 127 -17.76 14.97 -0.48
CA ALA A 127 -17.90 16.34 -0.94
C ALA A 127 -16.86 16.67 -2.02
N ALA A 128 -17.30 17.36 -3.06
CA ALA A 128 -16.48 17.87 -4.16
C ALA A 128 -16.83 19.34 -4.44
N PRO A 129 -16.36 20.27 -3.58
CA PRO A 129 -16.69 21.69 -3.72
C PRO A 129 -16.34 22.23 -5.09
N HIS A 130 -17.24 23.03 -5.67
CA HIS A 130 -17.06 23.76 -6.92
C HIS A 130 -16.75 22.91 -8.17
N ILE A 131 -16.98 21.59 -8.15
CA ILE A 131 -16.67 20.70 -9.29
C ILE A 131 -17.44 21.07 -10.56
N GLY A 132 -18.62 21.68 -10.43
CA GLY A 132 -19.42 22.18 -11.54
C GLY A 132 -19.23 23.69 -11.83
N GLY A 133 -18.22 24.33 -11.24
CA GLY A 133 -18.00 25.77 -11.26
C GLY A 133 -18.39 26.45 -9.95
N SER A 134 -18.34 27.78 -9.93
CA SER A 134 -18.64 28.59 -8.73
C SER A 134 -20.01 28.21 -8.15
N ASN A 135 -20.03 27.85 -6.85
CA ASN A 135 -21.23 27.44 -6.11
C ASN A 135 -21.98 26.21 -6.66
N LYS A 136 -21.41 25.47 -7.60
CA LYS A 136 -21.97 24.21 -8.12
C LYS A 136 -21.20 23.00 -7.58
N HIS A 137 -21.65 22.46 -6.45
CA HIS A 137 -20.96 21.38 -5.72
C HIS A 137 -21.36 19.97 -6.17
N LYS A 138 -22.45 19.83 -6.92
CA LYS A 138 -22.95 18.54 -7.41
C LYS A 138 -23.62 18.73 -8.79
N PRO A 139 -22.84 18.91 -9.85
CA PRO A 139 -23.40 19.10 -11.20
C PRO A 139 -24.11 17.82 -11.68
N LYS A 140 -25.07 17.99 -12.59
CA LYS A 140 -25.78 16.86 -13.23
C LYS A 140 -24.75 15.95 -13.94
N GLY A 141 -24.84 14.65 -13.72
CA GLY A 141 -23.95 13.66 -14.33
C GLY A 141 -22.65 13.38 -13.56
N PHE A 142 -22.34 14.13 -12.49
CA PHE A 142 -21.21 13.82 -11.63
C PHE A 142 -21.59 12.77 -10.59
N ASN A 143 -21.01 11.57 -10.68
CA ASN A 143 -21.27 10.48 -9.75
C ASN A 143 -20.16 10.40 -8.71
N PHE A 144 -20.48 10.61 -7.45
CA PHE A 144 -19.52 10.56 -6.34
C PHE A 144 -18.91 9.17 -6.15
N LEU A 145 -19.61 8.10 -6.51
CA LEU A 145 -19.13 6.73 -6.36
C LEU A 145 -17.92 6.43 -7.24
N ASP A 146 -17.80 7.13 -8.37
CA ASP A 146 -16.69 6.91 -9.33
C ASP A 146 -15.39 7.60 -8.91
N HIS A 147 -15.46 8.43 -7.86
CA HIS A 147 -14.36 9.30 -7.43
C HIS A 147 -13.89 9.02 -6.00
N GLY A 148 -14.14 7.85 -5.46
CA GLY A 148 -13.59 7.37 -4.19
C GLY A 148 -12.06 7.20 -4.25
N LEU A 149 -11.45 7.01 -3.09
CA LEU A 149 -10.04 6.62 -3.00
C LEU A 149 -9.84 5.23 -3.58
N LYS A 150 -8.74 5.04 -4.29
CA LYS A 150 -8.40 3.74 -4.87
C LYS A 150 -7.91 2.79 -3.78
N GLY A 151 -8.67 1.73 -3.52
CA GLY A 151 -8.37 0.72 -2.50
C GLY A 151 -7.16 -0.14 -2.86
N ILE A 152 -6.51 -0.67 -1.84
CA ILE A 152 -5.40 -1.62 -1.91
C ILE A 152 -5.74 -2.83 -1.07
N ASN A 153 -5.43 -4.02 -1.57
CA ASN A 153 -5.67 -5.26 -0.83
C ASN A 153 -4.85 -5.27 0.45
N ILE A 154 -5.51 -5.59 1.56
CA ILE A 154 -4.93 -5.63 2.90
C ILE A 154 -5.20 -6.98 3.55
N HIS A 155 -4.23 -7.47 4.32
CA HIS A 155 -4.39 -8.62 5.21
C HIS A 155 -3.75 -8.33 6.57
N ILE A 156 -4.47 -8.69 7.63
CA ILE A 156 -3.97 -8.59 9.00
C ILE A 156 -3.69 -10.00 9.50
N TRP A 157 -2.44 -10.23 9.91
CA TRP A 157 -2.02 -11.46 10.55
C TRP A 157 -1.47 -11.15 11.95
N HIS A 158 -2.24 -11.50 12.98
CA HIS A 158 -2.03 -11.06 14.36
C HIS A 158 -2.04 -9.53 14.47
N ASP A 159 -0.91 -8.91 14.86
CA ASP A 159 -0.75 -7.46 14.93
C ASP A 159 -0.10 -6.85 13.68
N TRP A 160 0.25 -7.66 12.69
CA TRP A 160 0.99 -7.25 11.51
C TRP A 160 0.06 -6.94 10.33
N ILE A 161 0.30 -5.81 9.69
CA ILE A 161 -0.46 -5.34 8.53
C ILE A 161 0.34 -5.62 7.27
N PHE A 162 -0.28 -6.31 6.33
CA PHE A 162 0.28 -6.59 5.00
C PHE A 162 -0.61 -6.01 3.92
N ILE A 163 0.00 -5.48 2.85
CA ILE A 163 -0.72 -5.02 1.67
C ILE A 163 -0.23 -5.72 0.41
N ASN A 164 -1.09 -5.82 -0.60
CA ASN A 164 -0.72 -6.21 -1.94
C ASN A 164 -1.11 -5.10 -2.93
N LEU A 165 -0.10 -4.51 -3.58
CA LEU A 165 -0.25 -3.27 -4.35
C LEU A 165 -1.02 -3.45 -5.66
N ASN A 166 -0.85 -4.57 -6.35
CA ASN A 166 -1.50 -4.81 -7.64
C ASN A 166 -2.76 -5.66 -7.58
N GLY A 167 -3.12 -6.15 -6.40
CA GLY A 167 -4.31 -6.98 -6.19
C GLY A 167 -4.23 -8.40 -6.75
N LYS A 168 -3.07 -8.86 -7.22
CA LYS A 168 -2.88 -10.14 -7.92
C LYS A 168 -2.17 -11.21 -7.09
N ALA A 169 -1.75 -10.89 -5.87
CA ALA A 169 -1.10 -11.87 -5.00
C ALA A 169 -2.03 -13.04 -4.70
N LYS A 170 -1.44 -14.21 -4.50
CA LYS A 170 -2.13 -15.36 -3.91
C LYS A 170 -2.73 -14.97 -2.56
N LYS A 171 -3.76 -15.70 -2.11
CA LYS A 171 -4.31 -15.52 -0.75
C LYS A 171 -3.17 -15.53 0.27
N PHE A 172 -3.23 -14.63 1.25
CA PHE A 172 -2.15 -14.46 2.24
C PHE A 172 -1.74 -15.77 2.91
N ALA A 173 -2.71 -16.60 3.31
CA ALA A 173 -2.43 -17.89 3.96
C ALA A 173 -1.60 -18.85 3.08
N GLU A 174 -1.77 -18.79 1.76
CA GLU A 174 -0.97 -19.57 0.81
C GLU A 174 0.42 -18.96 0.62
N TYR A 175 0.47 -17.63 0.43
CA TYR A 175 1.72 -16.89 0.27
C TYR A 175 2.61 -17.02 1.50
N ALA A 176 2.06 -16.82 2.69
CA ALA A 176 2.78 -16.82 3.96
C ALA A 176 2.92 -18.21 4.60
N LYS A 177 2.50 -19.29 3.92
CA LYS A 177 2.54 -20.67 4.46
C LYS A 177 3.89 -21.04 5.10
N PRO A 178 5.07 -20.75 4.49
CA PRO A 178 6.35 -21.05 5.12
C PRO A 178 6.58 -20.27 6.41
N LEU A 179 6.15 -19.01 6.45
CA LEU A 179 6.26 -18.14 7.62
C LEU A 179 5.35 -18.65 8.75
N ILE A 180 4.07 -18.88 8.44
CA ILE A 180 3.07 -19.41 9.38
C ILE A 180 3.57 -20.72 10.01
N LYS A 181 4.18 -21.62 9.22
CA LYS A 181 4.76 -22.88 9.72
C LYS A 181 5.90 -22.62 10.72
N LYS A 182 6.74 -21.61 10.50
CA LYS A 182 7.84 -21.27 11.41
C LYS A 182 7.35 -20.71 12.76
N PHE A 183 6.22 -20.02 12.75
CA PHE A 183 5.64 -19.40 13.94
C PHE A 183 4.61 -20.27 14.66
N LYS A 184 4.35 -21.50 14.19
CA LYS A 184 3.28 -22.36 14.74
C LYS A 184 3.40 -22.65 16.24
N ASP A 185 4.63 -22.71 16.76
CA ASP A 185 4.92 -23.03 18.15
C ASP A 185 5.08 -21.77 19.03
N ILE A 186 4.88 -20.59 18.45
CA ILE A 186 4.99 -19.30 19.14
C ILE A 186 3.59 -18.72 19.31
N ASP A 187 3.18 -18.49 20.54
CA ASP A 187 1.92 -17.80 20.82
C ASP A 187 2.06 -16.29 20.59
N LEU A 188 1.90 -15.89 19.32
CA LEU A 188 2.02 -14.50 18.90
C LEU A 188 1.00 -13.58 19.59
N LYS A 189 -0.10 -14.10 20.15
CA LYS A 189 -1.08 -13.30 20.89
C LYS A 189 -0.55 -12.80 22.24
N LYS A 190 0.48 -13.45 22.77
CA LYS A 190 1.14 -13.02 24.00
C LYS A 190 2.19 -11.94 23.79
N LEU A 191 2.61 -11.69 22.56
CA LEU A 191 3.56 -10.63 22.26
C LEU A 191 2.92 -9.26 22.54
N LYS A 192 3.69 -8.39 23.17
CA LYS A 192 3.30 -7.00 23.46
C LYS A 192 4.34 -6.06 22.89
N TYR A 193 3.87 -4.97 22.33
CA TYR A 193 4.76 -3.88 21.94
C TYR A 193 5.43 -3.29 23.18
N VAL A 194 6.73 -3.14 23.12
CA VAL A 194 7.54 -2.56 24.20
C VAL A 194 8.02 -1.17 23.80
N ALA A 195 8.79 -1.07 22.71
CA ALA A 195 9.36 0.19 22.24
C ALA A 195 9.80 0.08 20.76
N THR A 196 9.92 1.22 20.11
CA THR A 196 10.67 1.40 18.87
C THR A 196 11.97 2.12 19.23
N LEU A 197 13.09 1.66 18.70
CA LEU A 197 14.38 2.34 18.75
C LEU A 197 14.63 2.95 17.38
N ASP A 198 14.96 4.25 17.35
CA ASP A 198 15.35 5.00 16.16
C ASP A 198 16.86 4.89 15.92
#